data_3714d40b0c20ea49fa38fba5ae23feae
#
_entry.id   3714d40b0c20ea49fa38fba5ae23feae
#
_cell.length_a   1.000
_cell.length_b   1.000
_cell.length_c   1.000
_cell.angle_alpha   90.00
_cell.angle_beta   90.00
_cell.angle_gamma   90.00
#
_symmetry.space_group_name_H-M   'P 1'
#
loop_
_entity.id
_entity.type
_entity.pdbx_description
1 polymer ?
#
loop_
_entity_poly.entity_id
_entity_poly.type
_entity_poly.pdbx_seq_one_letter_code
_entity_poly.pdbx_strand_id
1 'polypeptide(L)'
;MNIYVDLGSFALEIITDLIFISILLHIPLKKACHPILYPVSYFIFGSLVTQLLPNLLGWILLCLLCFCMYKCTFHSSYFDTLIIYIICDTLLLIIQNLYILAASHLNITNINIVAISGSIFSLIAICCICHFIPLNKLYTKFMQGSKFTKF
;
A
#
# COMPACT_ATOMS: atom_id res chain seq x y z
N MET A 1 17.44 1.71 12.85
CA MET A 1 15.99 1.87 12.88
C MET A 1 15.39 0.75 13.72
N ASN A 2 14.30 0.96 14.43
CA ASN A 2 13.72 -0.08 15.29
C ASN A 2 12.81 -0.96 14.43
N ILE A 3 13.07 -2.26 14.36
CA ILE A 3 12.34 -3.22 13.50
C ILE A 3 10.82 -3.19 13.75
N TYR A 4 10.39 -2.94 14.98
CA TYR A 4 8.96 -2.82 15.30
C TYR A 4 8.31 -1.57 14.74
N VAL A 5 9.07 -0.48 14.63
CA VAL A 5 8.61 0.76 14.00
C VAL A 5 8.44 0.57 12.50
N ASP A 6 9.40 -0.11 11.87
CA ASP A 6 9.35 -0.41 10.44
C ASP A 6 8.15 -1.30 10.11
N LEU A 7 7.97 -2.38 10.86
CA LEU A 7 6.84 -3.28 10.67
C LEU A 7 5.50 -2.61 10.96
N GLY A 8 5.45 -1.69 11.95
CA GLY A 8 4.27 -0.89 12.24
C GLY A 8 3.92 0.07 11.10
N SER A 9 4.92 0.76 10.52
CA SER A 9 4.69 1.64 9.37
C SER A 9 4.25 0.86 8.14
N PHE A 10 4.84 -0.29 7.85
CA PHE A 10 4.40 -1.17 6.77
C PHE A 10 2.97 -1.69 6.96
N ALA A 11 2.58 -2.04 8.18
CA ALA A 11 1.20 -2.45 8.45
C ALA A 11 0.20 -1.31 8.15
N LEU A 12 0.56 -0.06 8.48
CA LEU A 12 -0.24 1.12 8.13
C LEU A 12 -0.30 1.33 6.62
N GLU A 13 0.79 1.11 5.90
CA GLU A 13 0.84 1.20 4.45
C GLU A 13 -0.10 0.19 3.78
N ILE A 14 -0.10 -1.07 4.25
CA ILE A 14 -1.03 -2.09 3.74
C ILE A 14 -2.48 -1.70 3.99
N ILE A 15 -2.80 -1.15 5.17
CA ILE A 15 -4.15 -0.66 5.45
C ILE A 15 -4.52 0.46 4.46
N THR A 16 -3.58 1.36 4.19
CA THR A 16 -3.75 2.46 3.24
C THR A 16 -4.03 1.93 1.83
N ASP A 17 -3.25 0.96 1.39
CA ASP A 17 -3.43 0.30 0.09
C ASP A 17 -4.77 -0.41 -0.02
N LEU A 18 -5.17 -1.16 0.99
CA LEU A 18 -6.46 -1.84 1.01
C LEU A 18 -7.63 -0.87 0.91
N ILE A 19 -7.56 0.27 1.60
CA ILE A 19 -8.57 1.33 1.51
C ILE A 19 -8.58 1.91 0.09
N PHE A 20 -7.41 2.25 -0.46
CA PHE A 20 -7.28 2.81 -1.79
C PHE A 20 -7.83 1.88 -2.87
N ILE A 21 -7.43 0.60 -2.85
CA ILE A 21 -7.88 -0.42 -3.81
C ILE A 21 -9.39 -0.65 -3.69
N SER A 22 -9.91 -0.70 -2.47
CA SER A 22 -11.36 -0.83 -2.20
C SER A 22 -12.15 0.31 -2.86
N ILE A 23 -11.66 1.54 -2.74
CA ILE A 23 -12.30 2.72 -3.36
C ILE A 23 -12.17 2.65 -4.89
N LEU A 24 -10.99 2.30 -5.39
CA LEU A 24 -10.70 2.23 -6.83
C LEU A 24 -11.58 1.20 -7.55
N LEU A 25 -11.74 0.02 -6.95
CA LEU A 25 -12.51 -1.09 -7.50
C LEU A 25 -13.99 -1.09 -7.14
N HIS A 26 -14.44 -0.15 -6.28
CA HIS A 26 -15.80 -0.16 -5.71
C HIS A 26 -16.18 -1.46 -4.97
N ILE A 27 -15.19 -2.13 -4.39
CA ILE A 27 -15.40 -3.34 -3.60
C ILE A 27 -15.39 -2.94 -2.13
N PRO A 28 -16.52 -3.05 -1.41
CA PRO A 28 -16.52 -2.71 0.02
C PRO A 28 -15.60 -3.64 0.81
N LEU A 29 -14.76 -3.09 1.66
CA LEU A 29 -13.80 -3.82 2.50
C LEU A 29 -14.46 -4.95 3.31
N LYS A 30 -15.73 -4.83 3.67
CA LYS A 30 -16.51 -5.88 4.35
C LYS A 30 -16.72 -7.14 3.50
N LYS A 31 -16.66 -7.02 2.17
CA LYS A 31 -16.75 -8.17 1.25
C LYS A 31 -15.38 -8.74 0.87
N ALA A 32 -14.35 -7.93 0.97
CA ALA A 32 -12.98 -8.37 0.81
C ALA A 32 -12.52 -8.99 2.13
N CYS A 33 -12.46 -10.30 2.22
CA CYS A 33 -12.08 -11.10 3.40
C CYS A 33 -11.23 -10.37 4.44
N HIS A 34 -11.73 -10.26 5.67
CA HIS A 34 -10.99 -9.89 6.89
C HIS A 34 -9.84 -8.89 6.72
N PRO A 35 -10.13 -7.59 6.51
CA PRO A 35 -9.08 -6.58 6.27
C PRO A 35 -8.07 -6.45 7.44
N ILE A 36 -8.42 -6.93 8.62
CA ILE A 36 -7.53 -6.95 9.79
C ILE A 36 -6.53 -8.11 9.72
N LEU A 37 -6.89 -9.21 9.07
CA LEU A 37 -6.02 -10.40 9.00
C LEU A 37 -4.76 -10.12 8.17
N TYR A 38 -4.86 -9.29 7.15
CA TYR A 38 -3.73 -8.98 6.27
C TYR A 38 -2.63 -8.17 6.94
N PRO A 39 -2.89 -7.02 7.59
CA PRO A 39 -1.86 -6.31 8.34
C PRO A 39 -1.21 -7.18 9.42
N VAL A 40 -1.99 -8.03 10.10
CA VAL A 40 -1.47 -8.94 11.14
C VAL A 40 -0.59 -10.02 10.52
N SER A 41 -1.04 -10.68 9.46
CA SER A 41 -0.22 -11.69 8.77
C SER A 41 1.05 -11.08 8.19
N TYR A 42 0.97 -9.90 7.61
CA TYR A 42 2.13 -9.18 7.09
C TYR A 42 3.13 -8.82 8.20
N PHE A 43 2.63 -8.37 9.35
CA PHE A 43 3.48 -8.09 10.51
C PHE A 43 4.23 -9.33 10.97
N ILE A 44 3.54 -10.48 11.07
CA ILE A 44 4.14 -11.75 11.49
C ILE A 44 5.15 -12.24 10.43
N PHE A 45 4.75 -12.34 9.17
CA PHE A 45 5.63 -12.79 8.09
C PHE A 45 6.76 -11.81 7.83
N GLY A 46 6.50 -10.50 7.87
CA GLY A 46 7.50 -9.47 7.71
C GLY A 46 8.60 -9.58 8.77
N SER A 47 8.24 -9.80 10.04
CA SER A 47 9.22 -9.99 11.11
C SER A 47 10.08 -11.22 10.91
N LEU A 48 9.50 -12.33 10.46
CA LEU A 48 10.23 -13.57 10.16
C LEU A 48 11.17 -13.38 8.96
N VAL A 49 10.66 -12.80 7.89
CA VAL A 49 11.43 -12.60 6.64
C VAL A 49 12.61 -11.66 6.86
N THR A 50 12.42 -10.56 7.57
CA THR A 50 13.50 -9.60 7.85
C THR A 50 14.59 -10.15 8.77
N GLN A 51 14.26 -11.14 9.61
CA GLN A 51 15.24 -11.81 10.47
C GLN A 51 16.00 -12.92 9.77
N LEU A 52 15.37 -13.62 8.81
CA LEU A 52 15.92 -14.83 8.20
C LEU A 52 16.63 -14.57 6.86
N LEU A 53 16.28 -13.51 6.16
CA LEU A 53 16.74 -13.28 4.79
C LEU A 53 17.53 -11.97 4.63
N PRO A 54 18.51 -11.95 3.68
CA PRO A 54 19.20 -10.70 3.30
C PRO A 54 18.19 -9.65 2.82
N ASN A 55 18.49 -8.40 3.09
CA ASN A 55 17.58 -7.26 2.85
C ASN A 55 16.88 -7.27 1.50
N LEU A 56 17.60 -7.47 0.39
CA LEU A 56 17.01 -7.47 -0.95
C LEU A 56 16.01 -8.62 -1.16
N LEU A 57 16.36 -9.82 -0.73
CA LEU A 57 15.55 -11.01 -0.91
C LEU A 57 14.30 -10.96 -0.02
N GLY A 58 14.45 -10.41 1.19
CA GLY A 58 13.35 -10.12 2.10
C GLY A 58 12.34 -9.15 1.48
N TRP A 59 12.80 -8.06 0.90
CA TRP A 59 11.94 -7.09 0.22
C TRP A 59 11.17 -7.68 -0.96
N ILE A 60 11.84 -8.45 -1.83
CA ILE A 60 11.18 -9.12 -2.96
C ILE A 60 10.07 -10.06 -2.45
N LEU A 61 10.34 -10.82 -1.40
CA LEU A 61 9.37 -11.75 -0.85
C LEU A 61 8.17 -11.02 -0.23
N LEU A 62 8.38 -9.89 0.45
CA LEU A 62 7.32 -9.06 0.99
C LEU A 62 6.44 -8.44 -0.11
N CYS A 63 7.04 -7.96 -1.20
CA CYS A 63 6.29 -7.47 -2.36
C CYS A 63 5.44 -8.57 -2.99
N LEU A 64 5.97 -9.78 -3.15
CA LEU A 64 5.21 -10.93 -3.64
C LEU A 64 4.06 -11.31 -2.71
N LEU A 65 4.29 -11.25 -1.39
CA LEU A 65 3.27 -11.51 -0.39
C LEU A 65 2.12 -10.49 -0.51
N CYS A 66 2.43 -9.18 -0.59
CA CYS A 66 1.43 -8.13 -0.78
C CYS A 66 0.63 -8.34 -2.07
N PHE A 67 1.33 -8.65 -3.17
CA PHE A 67 0.67 -8.93 -4.44
C PHE A 67 -0.30 -10.13 -4.34
N CYS A 68 0.11 -11.23 -3.72
CA CYS A 68 -0.74 -12.39 -3.50
C CYS A 68 -1.95 -12.05 -2.61
N MET A 69 -1.72 -11.27 -1.56
CA MET A 69 -2.79 -10.82 -0.66
C MET A 69 -3.84 -9.98 -1.40
N TYR A 70 -3.41 -9.00 -2.21
CA TYR A 70 -4.34 -8.18 -2.99
C TYR A 70 -5.11 -9.03 -4.00
N LYS A 71 -4.43 -9.95 -4.68
CA LYS A 71 -5.06 -10.89 -5.60
C LYS A 71 -6.14 -11.74 -4.93
N CYS A 72 -5.85 -12.29 -3.76
CA CYS A 72 -6.79 -13.11 -2.99
C CYS A 72 -7.96 -12.30 -2.44
N THR A 73 -7.68 -11.06 -1.98
CA THR A 73 -8.69 -10.20 -1.38
C THR A 73 -9.71 -9.71 -2.39
N PHE A 74 -9.25 -9.25 -3.54
CA PHE A 74 -10.11 -8.58 -4.52
C PHE A 74 -10.56 -9.48 -5.65
N HIS A 75 -10.10 -10.74 -5.71
CA HIS A 75 -10.43 -11.71 -6.76
C HIS A 75 -10.25 -11.15 -8.18
N SER A 76 -9.34 -10.17 -8.34
CA SER A 76 -9.07 -9.50 -9.61
C SER A 76 -8.20 -10.35 -10.53
N SER A 77 -8.12 -10.00 -11.82
CA SER A 77 -7.17 -10.63 -12.73
C SER A 77 -5.72 -10.34 -12.30
N TYR A 78 -4.75 -11.17 -12.70
CA TYR A 78 -3.34 -10.91 -12.38
C TYR A 78 -2.85 -9.58 -12.94
N PHE A 79 -3.31 -9.23 -14.13
CA PHE A 79 -2.94 -7.98 -14.79
C PHE A 79 -3.51 -6.77 -14.07
N ASP A 80 -4.79 -6.81 -13.69
CA ASP A 80 -5.43 -5.73 -12.93
C ASP A 80 -4.76 -5.57 -11.56
N THR A 81 -4.47 -6.68 -10.87
CA THR A 81 -3.77 -6.65 -9.59
C THR A 81 -2.40 -5.99 -9.72
N LEU A 82 -1.64 -6.31 -10.79
CA LEU A 82 -0.32 -5.75 -11.03
C LEU A 82 -0.38 -4.24 -11.28
N ILE A 83 -1.31 -3.81 -12.14
CA ILE A 83 -1.49 -2.37 -12.42
C ILE A 83 -1.87 -1.61 -11.17
N ILE A 84 -2.84 -2.11 -10.42
CA ILE A 84 -3.31 -1.49 -9.19
C ILE A 84 -2.18 -1.40 -8.17
N TYR A 85 -1.41 -2.48 -8.00
CA TYR A 85 -0.28 -2.53 -7.09
C TYR A 85 0.78 -1.47 -7.46
N ILE A 86 1.15 -1.37 -8.74
CA ILE A 86 2.11 -0.37 -9.21
C ILE A 86 1.60 1.06 -8.96
N ILE A 87 0.32 1.32 -9.21
CA ILE A 87 -0.28 2.64 -8.99
C ILE A 87 -0.26 2.99 -7.50
N CYS A 88 -0.67 2.05 -6.63
CA CYS A 88 -0.68 2.25 -5.18
C CYS A 88 0.72 2.54 -4.64
N ASP A 89 1.68 1.67 -4.94
CA ASP A 89 3.07 1.81 -4.49
C ASP A 89 3.69 3.13 -4.97
N THR A 90 3.48 3.47 -6.25
CA THR A 90 4.02 4.72 -6.80
C THR A 90 3.44 5.94 -6.10
N LEU A 91 2.13 5.95 -5.85
CA LEU A 91 1.46 7.05 -5.16
C LEU A 91 1.95 7.17 -3.71
N LEU A 92 2.05 6.06 -2.99
CA LEU A 92 2.58 6.04 -1.63
C LEU A 92 4.00 6.55 -1.57
N LEU A 93 4.88 6.09 -2.47
CA LEU A 93 6.27 6.54 -2.55
C LEU A 93 6.36 8.06 -2.78
N ILE A 94 5.52 8.62 -3.66
CA ILE A 94 5.50 10.06 -3.89
C ILE A 94 5.09 10.80 -2.62
N ILE A 95 4.01 10.37 -1.96
CA ILE A 95 3.50 11.02 -0.74
C ILE A 95 4.54 10.95 0.39
N GLN A 96 5.16 9.79 0.59
CA GLN A 96 6.18 9.59 1.62
C GLN A 96 7.42 10.44 1.36
N ASN A 97 7.91 10.51 0.12
CA ASN A 97 9.05 11.34 -0.22
C ASN A 97 8.77 12.84 0.00
N LEU A 98 7.56 13.30 -0.33
CA LEU A 98 7.14 14.68 -0.03
C LEU A 98 7.09 14.93 1.46
N TYR A 99 6.59 13.96 2.25
CA TYR A 99 6.59 14.06 3.70
C TYR A 99 8.01 14.11 4.29
N ILE A 100 8.91 13.22 3.84
CA ILE A 100 10.31 13.19 4.30
C ILE A 100 10.99 14.53 3.99
N LEU A 101 10.75 15.09 2.80
CA LEU A 101 11.28 16.39 2.42
C LEU A 101 10.76 17.50 3.36
N ALA A 102 9.45 17.50 3.66
CA ALA A 102 8.87 18.46 4.60
C ALA A 102 9.43 18.28 6.03
N ALA A 103 9.57 17.04 6.51
CA ALA A 103 10.13 16.72 7.81
C ALA A 103 11.59 17.18 7.94
N SER A 104 12.38 17.03 6.87
CA SER A 104 13.76 17.51 6.82
C SER A 104 13.85 19.04 6.93
N HIS A 105 12.95 19.77 6.28
CA HIS A 105 12.86 21.24 6.43
C HIS A 105 12.45 21.69 7.83
N LEU A 106 11.69 20.85 8.55
CA LEU A 106 11.29 21.11 9.94
C LEU A 106 12.33 20.63 10.96
N ASN A 107 13.50 20.15 10.50
CA ASN A 107 14.58 19.60 11.33
C ASN A 107 14.12 18.42 12.23
N ILE A 108 13.14 17.63 11.79
CA ILE A 108 12.72 16.42 12.48
C ILE A 108 13.74 15.31 12.16
N THR A 109 14.65 15.04 13.10
CA THR A 109 15.77 14.10 12.89
C THR A 109 15.49 12.68 13.39
N ASN A 110 14.43 12.48 14.17
CA ASN A 110 14.11 11.17 14.72
C ASN A 110 13.45 10.28 13.65
N ILE A 111 14.23 9.34 13.10
CA ILE A 111 13.81 8.43 12.02
C ILE A 111 12.55 7.65 12.38
N ASN A 112 12.39 7.20 13.63
CA ASN A 112 11.23 6.44 14.06
C ASN A 112 9.95 7.29 14.03
N ILE A 113 10.06 8.56 14.44
CA ILE A 113 8.94 9.51 14.38
C ILE A 113 8.57 9.77 12.91
N VAL A 114 9.56 10.00 12.07
CA VAL A 114 9.36 10.27 10.63
C VAL A 114 8.69 9.07 9.94
N ALA A 115 9.08 7.84 10.25
CA ALA A 115 8.49 6.64 9.67
C ALA A 115 7.00 6.51 10.01
N ILE A 116 6.65 6.52 11.31
CA ILE A 116 5.25 6.36 11.75
C ILE A 116 4.37 7.53 11.28
N SER A 117 4.84 8.76 11.49
CA SER A 117 4.07 9.94 11.09
C SER A 117 3.92 10.06 9.57
N GLY A 118 4.93 9.61 8.79
CA GLY A 118 4.87 9.52 7.34
C GLY A 118 3.78 8.54 6.86
N SER A 119 3.68 7.37 7.48
CA SER A 119 2.64 6.39 7.14
C SER A 119 1.24 6.89 7.51
N ILE A 120 1.08 7.56 8.66
CA ILE A 120 -0.19 8.20 9.04
C ILE A 120 -0.54 9.32 8.06
N PHE A 121 0.43 10.15 7.69
CA PHE A 121 0.24 11.22 6.71
C PHE A 121 -0.20 10.66 5.34
N SER A 122 0.42 9.57 4.90
CA SER A 122 0.05 8.89 3.65
C SER A 122 -1.39 8.38 3.68
N LEU A 123 -1.82 7.80 4.79
CA LEU A 123 -3.21 7.37 4.97
C LEU A 123 -4.19 8.54 4.85
N ILE A 124 -3.93 9.64 5.54
CA ILE A 124 -4.77 10.84 5.49
C ILE A 124 -4.78 11.43 4.07
N ALA A 125 -3.61 11.56 3.44
CA ALA A 125 -3.47 12.11 2.09
C ALA A 125 -4.25 11.28 1.07
N ILE A 126 -4.16 9.95 1.12
CA ILE A 126 -4.91 9.06 0.23
C ILE A 126 -6.42 9.18 0.47
N CYS A 127 -6.88 9.22 1.70
CA CYS A 127 -8.28 9.44 2.01
C CYS A 127 -8.78 10.78 1.43
N CYS A 128 -7.99 11.84 1.55
CA CYS A 128 -8.32 13.15 0.96
C CYS A 128 -8.34 13.08 -0.58
N ILE A 129 -7.33 12.47 -1.21
CA ILE A 129 -7.27 12.31 -2.66
C ILE A 129 -8.50 11.55 -3.16
N CYS A 130 -8.85 10.44 -2.52
CA CYS A 130 -10.02 9.64 -2.88
C CYS A 130 -11.34 10.39 -2.68
N HIS A 131 -11.41 11.31 -1.72
CA HIS A 131 -12.60 12.12 -1.48
C HIS A 131 -12.80 13.19 -2.57
N PHE A 132 -11.72 13.87 -2.96
CA PHE A 132 -11.80 14.99 -3.91
C PHE A 132 -11.69 14.56 -5.37
N ILE A 133 -10.98 13.48 -5.66
CA ILE A 133 -10.74 13.02 -7.03
C ILE A 133 -11.57 11.74 -7.27
N PRO A 134 -12.44 11.69 -8.28
CA PRO A 134 -13.18 10.47 -8.63
C PRO A 134 -12.27 9.45 -9.34
N LEU A 135 -11.29 8.92 -8.60
CA LEU A 135 -10.26 8.00 -9.11
C LEU A 135 -10.85 6.75 -9.77
N ASN A 136 -11.97 6.26 -9.22
CA ASN A 136 -12.71 5.14 -9.78
C ASN A 136 -13.19 5.39 -11.21
N LYS A 137 -13.70 6.60 -11.51
CA LYS A 137 -14.12 6.97 -12.87
C LYS A 137 -12.91 7.08 -13.82
N LEU A 138 -11.79 7.58 -13.31
CA LEU A 138 -10.55 7.65 -14.07
C LEU A 138 -10.01 6.25 -14.36
N TYR A 139 -9.99 5.37 -13.37
CA TYR A 139 -9.55 3.99 -13.50
C TYR A 139 -10.42 3.20 -14.51
N THR A 140 -11.75 3.26 -14.36
CA THR A 140 -12.67 2.58 -15.28
C THR A 140 -12.52 3.10 -16.71
N LYS A 141 -12.34 4.41 -16.90
CA LYS A 141 -12.10 5.01 -18.22
C LYS A 141 -10.77 4.54 -18.82
N PHE A 142 -9.72 4.44 -18.01
CA PHE A 142 -8.42 3.95 -18.42
C PHE A 142 -8.50 2.47 -18.84
N MET A 143 -9.15 1.63 -18.05
CA MET A 143 -9.31 0.20 -18.33
C MET A 143 -10.20 -0.07 -19.54
N GLN A 144 -11.25 0.73 -19.77
CA GLN A 144 -12.10 0.63 -20.97
C GLN A 144 -11.38 1.08 -22.24
N GLY A 145 -10.45 2.04 -22.13
CA GLY A 145 -9.62 2.49 -23.26
C GLY A 145 -8.51 1.52 -23.63
N SER A 146 -8.05 0.70 -22.70
CA SER A 146 -7.08 -0.34 -22.96
C SER A 146 -7.81 -1.56 -23.54
N LYS A 147 -7.63 -1.86 -24.82
CA LYS A 147 -8.18 -3.05 -25.52
C LYS A 147 -7.69 -4.39 -24.93
N PHE A 148 -7.05 -4.39 -23.76
CA PHE A 148 -6.50 -5.56 -23.10
C PHE A 148 -7.49 -6.35 -22.24
N THR A 149 -8.75 -5.91 -22.12
CA THR A 149 -9.78 -6.59 -21.32
C THR A 149 -10.48 -7.76 -22.05
N LYS A 150 -9.90 -8.27 -23.15
CA LYS A 150 -10.46 -9.40 -23.92
C LYS A 150 -9.47 -10.55 -24.04
N PHE A 151 -8.90 -11.00 -22.91
CA PHE A 151 -8.26 -12.31 -22.86
C PHE A 151 -8.57 -13.00 -21.53
#